data_cca5709510f54e54e11a6c56872fccf2
#
_entry.id   cca5709510f54e54e11a6c56872fccf2
#
_cell.length_a   1.000
_cell.length_b   1.000
_cell.length_c   1.000
_cell.angle_alpha   90.00
_cell.angle_beta   90.00
_cell.angle_gamma   90.00
#
_symmetry.space_group_name_H-M   'P 1'
#
loop_
_entity.id
_entity.type
_entity.pdbx_description
1 polymer ?
#
loop_
_entity_poly.entity_id
_entity_poly.type
_entity_poly.pdbx_seq_one_letter_code
_entity_poly.pdbx_strand_id
1 'polypeptide(L)'
;MSAEAAAPREDTRVWIGRVQAGREADHARFIQWLNSDAARDIFQRKRLTEYTLLEEDGTVTVVFKAPHTGDPRILIDFLRYPGMWPEYWEFVRGGRAEDEPPPKVPGPAVRVHWRRGDAAGPA
;
A
#
# COMPACT_ATOMS: atom_id res chain seq x y z
N MET A 1 27.77 15.24 8.74
CA MET A 1 27.34 15.08 8.94
C MET A 1 26.73 14.44 8.79
N SER A 2 26.59 14.10 8.91
CA SER A 2 26.05 13.62 8.83
C SER A 2 25.24 13.01 9.05
N ALA A 3 24.97 13.18 9.66
CA ALA A 3 24.04 12.50 10.24
C ALA A 3 22.99 12.17 9.45
N GLU A 4 22.64 12.96 8.79
CA GLU A 4 21.63 12.67 8.02
C GLU A 4 21.80 11.48 7.46
N ALA A 5 22.83 11.11 7.39
CA ALA A 5 23.04 9.89 6.81
C ALA A 5 22.31 8.84 7.45
N ALA A 6 21.89 9.01 8.56
CA ALA A 6 21.26 7.92 9.25
C ALA A 6 19.89 7.61 8.79
N ALA A 7 19.21 8.51 8.21
CA ALA A 7 17.82 8.26 7.86
C ALA A 7 17.72 7.76 6.43
N PRO A 8 17.36 6.51 6.24
CA PRO A 8 17.20 6.01 4.88
C PRO A 8 16.07 6.74 4.20
N ARG A 9 16.28 7.05 2.95
CA ARG A 9 15.24 7.67 2.15
C ARG A 9 14.29 6.61 1.65
N GLU A 10 13.03 7.00 1.56
CA GLU A 10 12.01 6.12 1.04
C GLU A 10 11.25 6.83 -0.08
N ASP A 11 10.84 6.06 -1.06
CA ASP A 11 9.93 6.56 -2.09
C ASP A 11 8.53 6.15 -1.70
N THR A 12 7.59 7.04 -1.90
CA THR A 12 6.19 6.80 -1.58
C THR A 12 5.35 6.95 -2.84
N ARG A 13 4.43 6.03 -3.04
CA ARG A 13 3.46 6.09 -4.13
C ARG A 13 2.06 6.04 -3.55
N VAL A 14 1.16 6.79 -4.18
CA VAL A 14 -0.25 6.81 -3.81
C VAL A 14 -1.04 6.40 -5.05
N TRP A 15 -1.87 5.38 -4.90
CA TRP A 15 -2.69 4.89 -6.01
C TRP A 15 -4.12 4.83 -5.55
N ILE A 16 -5.02 5.36 -6.38
CA ILE A 16 -6.42 5.49 -6.02
C ILE A 16 -7.26 4.69 -7.01
N GLY A 17 -8.16 3.89 -6.46
CA GLY A 17 -9.07 3.08 -7.25
C GLY A 17 -10.46 3.14 -6.68
N ARG A 18 -11.40 2.60 -7.43
CA ARG A 18 -12.79 2.52 -6.99
C ARG A 18 -13.27 1.09 -7.10
N VAL A 19 -13.90 0.60 -6.05
CA VAL A 19 -14.45 -0.75 -6.05
C VAL A 19 -15.70 -0.76 -6.92
N GLN A 20 -15.76 -1.66 -7.89
CA GLN A 20 -16.92 -1.75 -8.76
C GLN A 20 -18.14 -2.17 -7.96
N ALA A 21 -19.29 -1.60 -8.32
CA ALA A 21 -20.54 -1.93 -7.66
C ALA A 21 -20.85 -3.42 -7.85
N GLY A 22 -21.34 -4.03 -6.80
CA GLY A 22 -21.67 -5.45 -6.85
C GLY A 22 -20.50 -6.37 -6.49
N ARG A 23 -19.32 -5.82 -6.26
CA ARG A 23 -18.15 -6.63 -5.92
C ARG A 23 -17.72 -6.45 -4.46
N GLU A 24 -18.66 -5.98 -3.61
CA GLU A 24 -18.33 -5.67 -2.22
C GLU A 24 -17.88 -6.92 -1.45
N ALA A 25 -18.49 -8.07 -1.74
CA ALA A 25 -18.08 -9.29 -1.05
C ALA A 25 -16.68 -9.73 -1.44
N ASP A 26 -16.33 -9.57 -2.71
CA ASP A 26 -14.97 -9.87 -3.16
C ASP A 26 -13.97 -8.93 -2.52
N HIS A 27 -14.35 -7.66 -2.40
CA HIS A 27 -13.49 -6.66 -1.79
C HIS A 27 -13.26 -6.98 -0.31
N ALA A 28 -14.30 -7.40 0.41
CA ALA A 28 -14.15 -7.76 1.82
C ALA A 28 -13.16 -8.92 1.98
N ARG A 29 -13.24 -9.91 1.12
CA ARG A 29 -12.31 -11.04 1.16
C ARG A 29 -10.89 -10.60 0.85
N PHE A 30 -10.73 -9.67 -0.08
CA PHE A 30 -9.40 -9.18 -0.43
C PHE A 30 -8.79 -8.39 0.73
N ILE A 31 -9.57 -7.56 1.40
CA ILE A 31 -9.10 -6.84 2.57
C ILE A 31 -8.67 -7.83 3.67
N GLN A 32 -9.46 -8.89 3.87
CA GLN A 32 -9.11 -9.89 4.84
C GLN A 32 -7.79 -10.57 4.49
N TRP A 33 -7.59 -10.88 3.21
CA TRP A 33 -6.34 -11.49 2.76
C TRP A 33 -5.16 -10.54 2.93
N LEU A 34 -5.36 -9.25 2.65
CA LEU A 34 -4.27 -8.27 2.82
C LEU A 34 -3.81 -8.17 4.27
N ASN A 35 -4.65 -8.56 5.21
CA ASN A 35 -4.27 -8.57 6.62
C ASN A 35 -3.68 -9.91 7.06
N SER A 36 -3.45 -10.83 6.13
CA SER A 36 -2.93 -12.16 6.47
C SER A 36 -1.41 -12.19 6.41
N ASP A 37 -0.85 -13.25 6.99
CA ASP A 37 0.60 -13.43 6.96
C ASP A 37 1.10 -13.63 5.54
N ALA A 38 0.30 -14.25 4.68
CA ALA A 38 0.69 -14.45 3.29
C ALA A 38 0.93 -13.12 2.58
N ALA A 39 0.04 -12.15 2.81
CA ALA A 39 0.20 -10.84 2.21
C ALA A 39 1.42 -10.10 2.79
N ARG A 40 1.61 -10.21 4.10
CA ARG A 40 2.76 -9.59 4.75
C ARG A 40 4.08 -10.14 4.21
N ASP A 41 4.12 -11.44 3.94
CA ASP A 41 5.29 -12.04 3.35
C ASP A 41 5.58 -11.45 1.96
N ILE A 42 4.55 -11.20 1.19
CA ILE A 42 4.72 -10.57 -0.12
C ILE A 42 5.27 -9.16 0.03
N PHE A 43 4.73 -8.38 0.97
CA PHE A 43 5.23 -7.03 1.21
C PHE A 43 6.72 -7.05 1.52
N GLN A 44 7.16 -7.99 2.36
CA GLN A 44 8.57 -8.10 2.69
C GLN A 44 9.41 -8.51 1.50
N ARG A 45 8.96 -9.51 0.76
CA ARG A 45 9.73 -9.98 -0.38
C ARG A 45 9.82 -8.96 -1.50
N LYS A 46 8.81 -8.12 -1.63
CA LYS A 46 8.80 -7.05 -2.63
C LYS A 46 9.46 -5.77 -2.11
N ARG A 47 10.12 -5.86 -0.95
CA ARG A 47 10.94 -4.80 -0.42
C ARG A 47 10.18 -3.55 0.01
N LEU A 48 8.90 -3.68 0.30
CA LEU A 48 8.16 -2.56 0.84
C LEU A 48 8.60 -2.27 2.26
N THR A 49 8.54 -1.02 2.66
CA THR A 49 8.74 -0.62 4.05
C THR A 49 7.43 -0.32 4.73
N GLU A 50 6.41 0.02 3.96
CA GLU A 50 5.09 0.29 4.52
C GLU A 50 4.02 0.10 3.46
N TYR A 51 2.87 -0.42 3.86
CA TYR A 51 1.69 -0.55 3.01
C TYR A 51 0.48 -0.12 3.81
N THR A 52 -0.30 0.80 3.28
CA THR A 52 -1.53 1.28 3.93
C THR A 52 -2.64 1.33 2.89
N LEU A 53 -3.79 0.82 3.25
CA LEU A 53 -4.98 0.91 2.41
C LEU A 53 -6.06 1.62 3.19
N LEU A 54 -6.58 2.70 2.62
CA LEU A 54 -7.65 3.46 3.20
C LEU A 54 -8.85 3.33 2.28
N GLU A 55 -10.02 3.33 2.85
CA GLU A 55 -11.24 3.20 2.05
C GLU A 55 -12.31 4.13 2.57
N GLU A 56 -12.97 4.84 1.64
CA GLU A 56 -14.08 5.72 2.00
C GLU A 56 -15.05 5.73 0.84
N ASP A 57 -16.28 5.33 1.10
CA ASP A 57 -17.36 5.35 0.08
C ASP A 57 -16.97 4.64 -1.21
N GLY A 58 -16.35 3.47 -1.08
CA GLY A 58 -16.00 2.67 -2.25
C GLY A 58 -14.74 3.12 -2.96
N THR A 59 -14.11 4.19 -2.51
CA THR A 59 -12.84 4.64 -3.06
C THR A 59 -11.73 4.11 -2.18
N VAL A 60 -10.76 3.44 -2.78
CA VAL A 60 -9.61 2.91 -2.05
C VAL A 60 -8.38 3.75 -2.38
N THR A 61 -7.61 4.05 -1.36
CA THR A 61 -6.33 4.74 -1.54
C THR A 61 -5.25 3.85 -0.99
N VAL A 62 -4.34 3.44 -1.85
CA VAL A 62 -3.23 2.58 -1.46
C VAL A 62 -1.98 3.45 -1.39
N VAL A 63 -1.34 3.46 -0.24
CA VAL A 63 -0.09 4.18 -0.03
C VAL A 63 0.97 3.15 0.29
N PHE A 64 2.02 3.10 -0.50
CA PHE A 64 3.08 2.13 -0.24
C PHE A 64 4.44 2.79 -0.41
N LYS A 65 5.37 2.33 0.39
CA LYS A 65 6.71 2.90 0.46
C LYS A 65 7.75 1.81 0.28
N ALA A 66 8.85 2.17 -0.32
CA ALA A 66 9.99 1.28 -0.47
C ALA A 66 11.27 2.10 -0.35
N PRO A 67 12.41 1.47 -0.04
CA PRO A 67 13.66 2.21 0.07
C PRO A 67 14.00 2.89 -1.24
N HIS A 68 14.54 4.09 -1.15
CA HIS A 68 14.97 4.80 -2.33
C HIS A 68 16.30 4.19 -2.80
N THR A 69 16.25 3.50 -3.92
CA THR A 69 17.44 2.83 -4.46
C THR A 69 17.88 3.42 -5.79
N GLY A 70 17.14 4.40 -6.28
CA GLY A 70 17.40 4.92 -7.61
C GLY A 70 16.74 4.09 -8.70
N ASP A 71 16.11 2.99 -8.35
CA ASP A 71 15.44 2.14 -9.31
C ASP A 71 13.93 2.23 -9.10
N PRO A 72 13.21 2.95 -9.96
CA PRO A 72 11.77 3.12 -9.77
C PRO A 72 10.98 1.82 -9.98
N ARG A 73 11.60 0.79 -10.54
CA ARG A 73 10.87 -0.44 -10.83
C ARG A 73 10.39 -1.18 -9.58
N ILE A 74 11.04 -0.95 -8.44
CA ILE A 74 10.65 -1.66 -7.22
C ILE A 74 9.17 -1.42 -6.89
N LEU A 75 8.72 -0.18 -6.95
CA LEU A 75 7.34 0.14 -6.64
C LEU A 75 6.39 -0.29 -7.74
N ILE A 76 6.84 -0.21 -8.99
CA ILE A 76 6.02 -0.64 -10.11
C ILE A 76 5.84 -2.17 -10.07
N ASP A 77 6.90 -2.89 -9.77
CA ASP A 77 6.84 -4.35 -9.70
C ASP A 77 5.86 -4.81 -8.63
N PHE A 78 5.76 -4.09 -7.53
CA PHE A 78 4.80 -4.45 -6.50
C PHE A 78 3.37 -4.39 -7.06
N LEU A 79 3.03 -3.33 -7.77
CA LEU A 79 1.68 -3.21 -8.31
C LEU A 79 1.38 -4.23 -9.40
N ARG A 80 2.41 -4.69 -10.09
CA ARG A 80 2.22 -5.71 -11.11
C ARG A 80 2.16 -7.11 -10.54
N TYR A 81 2.42 -7.26 -9.25
CA TYR A 81 2.36 -8.57 -8.63
C TYR A 81 0.91 -9.06 -8.70
N PRO A 82 0.68 -10.27 -9.20
CA PRO A 82 -0.67 -10.77 -9.36
C PRO A 82 -1.44 -10.72 -8.05
N GLY A 83 -2.61 -10.15 -8.09
CA GLY A 83 -3.47 -10.08 -6.92
C GLY A 83 -3.31 -8.81 -6.08
N MET A 84 -2.31 -7.98 -6.35
CA MET A 84 -2.14 -6.76 -5.56
C MET A 84 -3.05 -5.63 -6.02
N TRP A 85 -3.51 -5.67 -7.26
CA TRP A 85 -4.48 -4.72 -7.78
C TRP A 85 -5.60 -5.55 -8.44
N PRO A 86 -6.68 -5.84 -7.70
CA PRO A 86 -7.74 -6.68 -8.23
C PRO A 86 -8.42 -6.07 -9.44
N GLU A 87 -8.89 -6.92 -10.33
CA GLU A 87 -9.50 -6.44 -11.57
C GLU A 87 -10.78 -5.66 -11.32
N TYR A 88 -11.44 -5.84 -10.18
CA TYR A 88 -12.67 -5.12 -9.88
C TYR A 88 -12.40 -3.76 -9.22
N TRP A 89 -11.15 -3.35 -9.08
CA TRP A 89 -10.81 -1.99 -8.69
C TRP A 89 -10.58 -1.20 -9.97
N GLU A 90 -11.41 -0.19 -10.20
CA GLU A 90 -11.18 0.68 -11.34
C GLU A 90 -10.09 1.67 -10.96
N PHE A 91 -9.07 1.76 -11.79
CA PHE A 91 -7.99 2.70 -11.53
C PHE A 91 -8.49 4.12 -11.76
N VAL A 92 -8.26 4.99 -10.78
CA VAL A 92 -8.64 6.39 -10.89
C VAL A 92 -7.42 7.24 -11.23
N ARG A 93 -6.40 7.18 -10.37
CA ARG A 93 -5.15 7.89 -10.63
C ARG A 93 -4.08 7.41 -9.66
N GLY A 94 -2.83 7.76 -9.93
CA GLY A 94 -1.76 7.42 -9.03
C GLY A 94 -0.50 8.18 -9.39
N GLY A 95 0.44 8.24 -8.44
CA GLY A 95 1.69 8.92 -8.65
C GLY A 95 2.53 8.98 -7.39
N ARG A 96 3.44 9.93 -7.36
CA ARG A 96 4.31 10.14 -6.21
C ARG A 96 3.55 10.90 -5.14
N ALA A 97 3.97 10.72 -3.89
CA ALA A 97 3.32 11.43 -2.78
C ALA A 97 3.39 12.94 -2.92
N GLU A 98 4.42 13.45 -3.56
CA GLU A 98 4.53 14.89 -3.78
C GLU A 98 3.44 15.41 -4.71
N ASP A 99 3.06 14.59 -5.68
CA ASP A 99 2.04 14.98 -6.66
C ASP A 99 0.65 14.60 -6.20
N GLU A 100 0.55 13.57 -5.38
CA GLU A 100 -0.72 13.04 -4.93
C GLU A 100 -0.59 12.73 -3.43
N PRO A 101 -0.62 13.73 -2.59
CA PRO A 101 -0.42 13.49 -1.16
C PRO A 101 -1.50 12.59 -0.59
N PRO A 102 -1.13 11.69 0.30
CA PRO A 102 -2.11 10.83 0.92
C PRO A 102 -3.10 11.65 1.74
N PRO A 103 -4.36 11.27 1.73
CA PRO A 103 -5.35 11.99 2.51
C PRO A 103 -5.11 11.80 4.01
N LYS A 104 -5.46 12.81 4.77
CA LYS A 104 -5.47 12.69 6.21
C LYS A 104 -6.82 12.15 6.60
N VAL A 105 -6.84 10.90 6.97
CA VAL A 105 -8.10 10.26 7.32
C VAL A 105 -8.03 9.71 8.72
N PRO A 106 -9.15 9.72 9.41
CA PRO A 106 -9.21 9.13 10.74
C PRO A 106 -9.05 7.62 10.68
N GLY A 107 -8.72 7.05 11.80
CA GLY A 107 -8.48 5.63 11.91
C GLY A 107 -9.51 4.72 11.28
N PRO A 108 -10.81 5.01 11.39
CA PRO A 108 -11.77 4.08 10.80
C PRO A 108 -11.67 3.88 9.31
N ALA A 109 -11.05 4.79 8.60
CA ALA A 109 -10.87 4.64 7.16
C ALA A 109 -9.69 3.72 6.82
N VAL A 110 -8.82 3.42 7.77
CA VAL A 110 -7.67 2.54 7.53
C VAL A 110 -8.15 1.11 7.60
N ARG A 111 -8.05 0.38 6.50
CA ARG A 111 -8.47 -1.02 6.45
C ARG A 111 -7.28 -1.97 6.54
N VAL A 112 -6.11 -1.54 6.11
CA VAL A 112 -4.90 -2.34 6.15
C VAL A 112 -3.75 -1.41 6.47
N HIS A 113 -2.90 -1.82 7.40
CA HIS A 113 -1.67 -1.09 7.67
C HIS A 113 -0.59 -2.08 8.08
N TRP A 114 0.51 -2.07 7.33
CA TRP A 114 1.66 -2.90 7.62
C TRP A 114 2.91 -2.06 7.52
N ARG A 115 3.82 -2.28 8.44
CA ARG A 115 5.10 -1.59 8.44
C ARG A 115 6.19 -2.59 8.71
N ARG A 116 7.28 -2.49 7.95
CA ARG A 116 8.40 -3.40 8.14
C ARG A 116 8.99 -3.20 9.53
N GLY A 117 9.22 -4.30 10.22
CA GLY A 117 9.74 -4.24 11.57
C GLY A 117 8.68 -4.24 12.64
N ASP A 118 7.44 -4.04 12.30
CA ASP A 118 6.34 -4.25 13.22
C ASP A 118 6.20 -5.72 13.30
N ALA A 119 6.62 -6.20 14.30
CA ALA A 119 6.61 -7.51 14.44
C ALA A 119 5.45 -8.10 14.33
N ALA A 120 5.57 -8.85 13.75
CA ALA A 120 4.62 -9.51 13.69
C ALA A 120 4.04 -9.70 14.91
N GLY A 121 3.62 -9.19 15.17
CA GLY A 121 2.95 -9.40 16.12
C GLY A 121 3.06 -9.61 17.19
N PRO A 122 2.83 -9.63 17.52
CA PRO A 122 2.89 -9.81 18.42
C PRO A 122 2.51 -10.25 18.90
N ALA A 123 2.41 -10.27 18.89
CA ALA A 123 2.16 -10.68 19.31
C ALA A 123 1.78 -10.71 19.91
#